data_0cdd2edb7ee215801196517c899aa1a5
#
_entry.id   0cdd2edb7ee215801196517c899aa1a5
#
_cell.length_a   1.000
_cell.length_b   1.000
_cell.length_c   1.000
_cell.angle_alpha   90.00
_cell.angle_beta   90.00
_cell.angle_gamma   90.00
#
_symmetry.space_group_name_H-M   'P 1'
#
loop_
_entity.id
_entity.type
_entity.pdbx_description
1 polymer ?
#
loop_
_entity_poly.entity_id
_entity_poly.type
_entity_poly.pdbx_seq_one_letter_code
_entity_poly.pdbx_strand_id
1 'polypeptide(L)'
;MKSWFKFNCASTLPLLALAVLTPTSSLTADESDSSLTAEESELFTEAYRDVPMPLEFRVEATPEGPVFADANGKTLYSWPQHKLRNGYSGEAKGSPACYDEVLTVTAGLMSPYPAGIKLPEIDSRLSCTDLWPPVLAEADAEEIGKWTVIQRRDATLQWAYDEQPLYLSIRDQQPGDVQGGSRRRYGGDSPAMRVPVGPPSLLPPGFAIKSTSIGRMLTSDKNESVYSFEDDTATSSACESKCLANWRPVVAPALARDQGEWSLFERSPGVLQWVFRGKPLYTHLRDQSSWSLEGSDSPGWHNVFTQDAPSYPESFTQQPSLAGNVLADSSGKTIYRYNCGEDTADQLACDHPDDTQVYRLAMCGAGDALKCLQHW
;
A
#
# COMPACT_ATOMS: atom_id res chain seq x y z
N MET A 1 14.37 29.01 48.83
CA MET A 1 14.95 28.16 49.88
C MET A 1 15.30 26.83 49.23
N LYS A 2 16.56 26.67 48.80
CA LYS A 2 17.61 25.80 49.34
C LYS A 2 17.05 24.41 49.73
N SER A 3 17.52 23.28 49.09
CA SER A 3 18.79 22.69 49.43
C SER A 3 19.23 21.63 48.40
N TRP A 4 20.48 21.66 48.11
CA TRP A 4 21.32 20.70 47.39
C TRP A 4 21.60 19.44 48.23
N PHE A 5 21.76 18.30 47.58
CA PHE A 5 22.65 17.24 48.06
C PHE A 5 23.50 16.66 46.94
N LYS A 6 24.80 16.90 47.02
CA LYS A 6 25.87 16.17 46.34
C LYS A 6 26.33 15.05 47.26
N PHE A 7 26.58 13.88 46.71
CA PHE A 7 27.49 12.92 47.33
C PHE A 7 28.59 12.50 46.37
N ASN A 8 29.84 12.92 46.71
CA ASN A 8 31.07 12.34 46.25
C ASN A 8 31.51 11.28 47.26
N CYS A 9 31.98 10.14 46.79
CA CYS A 9 32.91 9.34 47.58
C CYS A 9 33.88 8.61 46.65
N ALA A 10 35.12 9.04 46.70
CA ALA A 10 36.27 8.34 46.17
C ALA A 10 36.85 7.42 47.27
N SER A 11 37.29 6.24 46.92
CA SER A 11 38.31 5.49 47.72
C SER A 11 39.08 4.50 46.84
N THR A 12 40.32 4.51 47.09
CA THR A 12 41.55 4.01 46.51
C THR A 12 41.73 2.49 46.58
N LEU A 13 42.52 1.98 45.65
CA LEU A 13 43.11 0.67 45.41
C LEU A 13 43.81 -0.01 46.63
N PRO A 14 44.12 -1.35 46.57
CA PRO A 14 45.37 -1.74 45.90
C PRO A 14 45.32 -3.01 45.01
N LEU A 15 46.37 -3.10 44.19
CA LEU A 15 46.78 -4.19 43.32
C LEU A 15 47.01 -5.52 44.01
N LEU A 16 46.58 -6.61 43.42
CA LEU A 16 47.24 -7.91 43.49
C LEU A 16 47.20 -8.57 42.10
N ALA A 17 48.34 -8.81 41.54
CA ALA A 17 48.55 -9.54 40.30
C ALA A 17 48.46 -11.06 40.55
N LEU A 18 47.65 -11.75 39.80
CA LEU A 18 47.78 -13.20 39.60
C LEU A 18 47.56 -13.50 38.12
N ALA A 19 48.60 -14.01 37.52
CA ALA A 19 48.57 -14.50 36.12
C ALA A 19 47.86 -15.85 36.09
N VAL A 20 46.84 -15.99 35.23
CA VAL A 20 46.31 -17.28 34.83
C VAL A 20 46.09 -17.26 33.32
N LEU A 21 46.62 -18.27 32.71
CA LEU A 21 46.65 -18.63 31.29
C LEU A 21 45.27 -18.56 30.63
N THR A 22 45.20 -17.90 29.46
CA THR A 22 44.08 -17.89 28.53
C THR A 22 44.09 -19.15 27.66
N PRO A 23 42.91 -19.76 27.38
CA PRO A 23 42.67 -20.36 26.08
C PRO A 23 41.94 -19.33 25.19
N THR A 24 42.56 -18.98 24.11
CA THR A 24 41.94 -18.27 22.99
C THR A 24 40.85 -19.11 22.39
N SER A 25 39.60 -18.82 22.69
CA SER A 25 38.44 -19.23 21.89
C SER A 25 38.09 -18.08 20.99
N SER A 26 38.38 -18.19 19.71
CA SER A 26 37.84 -17.34 18.66
C SER A 26 36.33 -17.53 18.57
N LEU A 27 35.59 -16.59 19.14
CA LEU A 27 34.18 -16.39 18.80
C LEU A 27 34.16 -15.74 17.41
N THR A 28 33.91 -16.56 16.40
CA THR A 28 33.43 -16.07 15.11
C THR A 28 32.04 -15.51 15.38
N ALA A 29 31.89 -14.18 15.20
CA ALA A 29 30.59 -13.56 15.08
C ALA A 29 29.92 -14.20 13.85
N ASP A 30 28.88 -14.95 14.09
CA ASP A 30 27.93 -15.40 13.07
C ASP A 30 27.14 -14.15 12.68
N GLU A 31 27.57 -13.50 11.59
CA GLU A 31 26.73 -12.56 10.88
C GLU A 31 25.57 -13.40 10.31
N SER A 32 24.46 -13.42 11.03
CA SER A 32 23.19 -13.88 10.47
C SER A 32 22.80 -12.88 9.38
N ASP A 33 23.32 -13.15 8.19
CA ASP A 33 22.83 -12.60 6.93
C ASP A 33 21.35 -13.02 6.79
N SER A 34 20.46 -12.11 7.17
CA SER A 34 19.02 -12.24 6.93
C SER A 34 18.70 -11.86 5.48
N SER A 35 19.40 -12.48 4.53
CA SER A 35 18.95 -12.52 3.16
C SER A 35 17.75 -13.45 3.12
N LEU A 36 16.55 -12.88 2.97
CA LEU A 36 15.37 -13.62 2.53
C LEU A 36 15.77 -14.47 1.33
N THR A 37 15.55 -15.76 1.41
CA THR A 37 15.90 -16.66 0.33
C THR A 37 15.06 -16.33 -0.90
N ALA A 38 15.60 -16.54 -2.09
CA ALA A 38 14.92 -16.23 -3.36
C ALA A 38 13.52 -16.91 -3.46
N GLU A 39 13.28 -18.00 -2.74
CA GLU A 39 11.98 -18.68 -2.66
C GLU A 39 10.91 -17.88 -1.89
N GLU A 40 11.28 -17.11 -0.88
CA GLU A 40 10.33 -16.25 -0.15
C GLU A 40 9.92 -15.00 -0.95
N SER A 41 10.75 -14.57 -1.89
CA SER A 41 10.45 -13.44 -2.79
C SER A 41 9.45 -13.81 -3.89
N GLU A 42 9.40 -15.08 -4.34
CA GLU A 42 8.48 -15.50 -5.41
C GLU A 42 7.01 -15.57 -4.97
N LEU A 43 6.74 -15.76 -3.68
CA LEU A 43 5.38 -15.90 -3.14
C LEU A 43 4.55 -14.60 -3.15
N PHE A 44 5.16 -13.44 -3.37
CA PHE A 44 4.50 -12.13 -3.20
C PHE A 44 4.45 -11.28 -4.46
N THR A 45 4.94 -11.76 -5.60
CA THR A 45 5.07 -10.91 -6.79
C THR A 45 3.94 -11.13 -7.78
N GLU A 46 3.10 -10.12 -7.96
CA GLU A 46 2.13 -10.05 -9.06
C GLU A 46 2.87 -9.95 -10.40
N ALA A 47 2.45 -10.76 -11.38
CA ALA A 47 3.01 -10.69 -12.72
C ALA A 47 2.65 -9.36 -13.41
N TYR A 48 3.65 -8.73 -14.03
CA TYR A 48 3.50 -7.46 -14.72
C TYR A 48 4.10 -7.52 -16.14
N ARG A 49 3.77 -6.52 -16.95
CA ARG A 49 4.35 -6.36 -18.29
C ARG A 49 5.64 -5.57 -18.20
N ASP A 50 6.69 -6.10 -18.79
CA ASP A 50 7.91 -5.33 -18.97
C ASP A 50 7.61 -4.08 -19.81
N VAL A 51 8.10 -2.95 -19.32
CA VAL A 51 8.01 -1.67 -20.00
C VAL A 51 9.40 -1.04 -20.10
N PRO A 52 9.71 -0.33 -21.19
CA PRO A 52 10.94 0.44 -21.27
C PRO A 52 11.02 1.43 -20.12
N MET A 53 12.19 1.53 -19.49
CA MET A 53 12.41 2.34 -18.29
C MET A 53 13.82 2.92 -18.29
N PRO A 54 14.06 4.18 -17.83
CA PRO A 54 15.39 4.73 -17.63
C PRO A 54 16.19 3.87 -16.64
N LEU A 55 17.52 3.83 -16.81
CA LEU A 55 18.42 2.95 -16.05
C LEU A 55 18.49 3.28 -14.55
N GLU A 56 18.11 4.49 -14.17
CA GLU A 56 18.06 4.96 -12.78
C GLU A 56 16.87 4.44 -11.99
N PHE A 57 15.91 3.78 -12.65
CA PHE A 57 14.73 3.21 -12.01
C PHE A 57 14.73 1.68 -12.09
N ARG A 58 13.95 1.08 -11.22
CA ARG A 58 13.72 -0.36 -11.19
C ARG A 58 12.30 -0.68 -10.75
N VAL A 59 11.90 -1.95 -10.86
CA VAL A 59 10.64 -2.43 -10.32
C VAL A 59 10.90 -3.10 -8.99
N GLU A 60 10.15 -2.69 -7.96
CA GLU A 60 10.17 -3.31 -6.63
C GLU A 60 8.88 -4.07 -6.40
N ALA A 61 8.98 -5.25 -5.77
CA ALA A 61 7.85 -6.00 -5.27
C ALA A 61 7.39 -5.39 -3.92
N THR A 62 6.11 -5.06 -3.82
CA THR A 62 5.55 -4.46 -2.60
C THR A 62 4.20 -5.08 -2.25
N PRO A 63 3.68 -4.86 -1.02
CA PRO A 63 2.32 -5.29 -0.67
C PRO A 63 1.21 -4.68 -1.54
N GLU A 64 1.51 -3.59 -2.25
CA GLU A 64 0.61 -2.94 -3.20
C GLU A 64 0.81 -3.43 -4.65
N GLY A 65 1.54 -4.53 -4.84
CA GLY A 65 1.97 -5.06 -6.13
C GLY A 65 3.29 -4.44 -6.62
N PRO A 66 3.69 -4.72 -7.87
CA PRO A 66 4.91 -4.17 -8.45
C PRO A 66 4.80 -2.65 -8.58
N VAL A 67 5.83 -1.93 -8.15
CA VAL A 67 5.93 -0.47 -8.24
C VAL A 67 7.24 -0.07 -8.91
N PHE A 68 7.28 1.12 -9.49
CA PHE A 68 8.55 1.73 -9.87
C PHE A 68 9.23 2.33 -8.63
N ALA A 69 10.52 2.19 -8.57
CA ALA A 69 11.36 2.72 -7.51
C ALA A 69 12.62 3.37 -8.08
N ASP A 70 13.24 4.27 -7.31
CA ASP A 70 14.55 4.82 -7.62
C ASP A 70 15.66 3.78 -7.43
N ALA A 71 16.90 4.15 -7.69
CA ALA A 71 18.06 3.28 -7.51
C ALA A 71 18.23 2.77 -6.06
N ASN A 72 17.69 3.46 -5.08
CA ASN A 72 17.72 3.09 -3.67
C ASN A 72 16.52 2.23 -3.24
N GLY A 73 15.60 1.92 -4.15
CA GLY A 73 14.39 1.17 -3.88
C GLY A 73 13.24 1.97 -3.27
N LYS A 74 13.32 3.28 -3.27
CA LYS A 74 12.22 4.14 -2.81
C LYS A 74 11.12 4.22 -3.85
N THR A 75 9.91 3.91 -3.42
CA THR A 75 8.72 3.89 -4.28
C THR A 75 8.43 5.23 -4.92
N LEU A 76 8.05 5.21 -6.20
CA LEU A 76 7.62 6.39 -6.94
C LEU A 76 6.11 6.57 -6.84
N TYR A 77 5.69 7.79 -6.58
CA TYR A 77 4.30 8.17 -6.41
C TYR A 77 3.88 9.21 -7.44
N SER A 78 2.60 9.21 -7.77
CA SER A 78 1.94 10.28 -8.51
C SER A 78 0.67 10.72 -7.79
N TRP A 79 0.16 11.89 -8.16
CA TRP A 79 -1.11 12.39 -7.63
C TRP A 79 -2.07 12.75 -8.76
N PRO A 80 -2.65 11.75 -9.45
CA PRO A 80 -3.52 11.98 -10.60
C PRO A 80 -4.71 12.86 -10.24
N GLN A 81 -5.09 13.75 -11.16
CA GLN A 81 -6.21 14.64 -10.95
C GLN A 81 -7.54 13.89 -10.87
N HIS A 82 -8.31 14.18 -9.83
CA HIS A 82 -9.66 13.68 -9.62
C HIS A 82 -10.68 14.81 -9.63
N LYS A 83 -11.79 14.58 -10.29
CA LYS A 83 -12.93 15.50 -10.27
C LYS A 83 -13.69 15.34 -8.96
N LEU A 84 -13.85 16.43 -8.25
CA LEU A 84 -14.67 16.57 -7.06
C LEU A 84 -15.99 17.28 -7.38
N ARG A 85 -16.90 17.31 -6.40
CA ARG A 85 -18.17 18.05 -6.54
C ARG A 85 -17.94 19.53 -6.86
N ASN A 86 -16.92 20.15 -6.24
CA ASN A 86 -16.64 21.57 -6.31
C ASN A 86 -15.26 21.90 -6.89
N GLY A 87 -14.77 21.09 -7.86
CA GLY A 87 -13.47 21.32 -8.48
C GLY A 87 -12.69 20.04 -8.75
N TYR A 88 -11.39 20.12 -8.58
CA TYR A 88 -10.46 19.01 -8.78
C TYR A 88 -9.50 18.93 -7.59
N SER A 89 -9.03 17.73 -7.28
CA SER A 89 -7.83 17.52 -6.48
C SER A 89 -6.81 16.74 -7.29
N GLY A 90 -5.56 16.73 -6.84
CA GLY A 90 -4.47 16.12 -7.60
C GLY A 90 -3.90 17.05 -8.67
N GLU A 91 -3.02 16.50 -9.46
CA GLU A 91 -2.23 17.21 -10.46
C GLU A 91 -2.69 16.84 -11.87
N ALA A 92 -2.90 17.84 -12.71
CA ALA A 92 -3.11 17.59 -14.11
C ALA A 92 -1.82 17.05 -14.76
N LYS A 93 -1.97 16.31 -15.83
CA LYS A 93 -0.85 15.78 -16.61
C LYS A 93 0.09 16.92 -17.04
N GLY A 94 1.39 16.72 -16.90
CA GLY A 94 2.42 17.71 -17.22
C GLY A 94 2.46 18.92 -16.29
N SER A 95 1.69 18.97 -15.21
CA SER A 95 1.53 20.18 -14.38
C SER A 95 1.75 19.88 -12.90
N PRO A 96 3.02 19.82 -12.43
CA PRO A 96 3.32 19.61 -11.03
C PRO A 96 2.80 20.77 -10.17
N ALA A 97 2.21 20.43 -9.02
CA ALA A 97 1.67 21.42 -8.07
C ALA A 97 2.39 21.40 -6.72
N CYS A 98 3.29 20.44 -6.48
CA CYS A 98 4.06 20.33 -5.25
C CYS A 98 5.35 21.16 -5.34
N TYR A 99 5.43 22.23 -4.56
CA TYR A 99 6.57 23.14 -4.51
C TYR A 99 6.98 23.42 -3.07
N ASP A 100 8.08 24.12 -2.91
CA ASP A 100 8.60 24.58 -1.60
C ASP A 100 7.73 25.73 -1.05
N GLU A 101 6.48 25.42 -0.83
CA GLU A 101 5.50 26.32 -0.19
C GLU A 101 4.90 25.58 1.00
N VAL A 102 4.90 26.25 2.13
CA VAL A 102 4.26 25.72 3.33
C VAL A 102 2.76 25.55 3.06
N LEU A 103 2.25 24.34 3.27
CA LEU A 103 0.83 24.08 3.12
C LEU A 103 0.04 24.90 4.14
N THR A 104 -0.69 25.92 3.65
CA THR A 104 -1.61 26.69 4.50
C THR A 104 -2.87 25.89 4.76
N VAL A 105 -3.11 25.60 6.03
CA VAL A 105 -4.35 24.98 6.46
C VAL A 105 -5.22 26.01 7.16
N THR A 106 -6.46 26.10 6.73
CA THR A 106 -7.48 26.93 7.39
C THR A 106 -8.43 26.04 8.19
N ALA A 107 -8.83 26.55 9.36
CA ALA A 107 -9.81 25.85 10.18
C ALA A 107 -11.13 25.67 9.43
N GLY A 108 -11.70 24.46 9.46
CA GLY A 108 -13.01 24.14 8.92
C GLY A 108 -14.15 24.49 9.88
N LEU A 109 -15.40 24.25 9.45
CA LEU A 109 -16.59 24.58 10.23
C LEU A 109 -16.72 23.82 11.56
N MET A 110 -16.13 22.62 11.63
CA MET A 110 -16.18 21.77 12.83
C MET A 110 -14.92 21.89 13.69
N SER A 111 -13.94 22.67 13.26
CA SER A 111 -12.72 22.94 14.01
C SER A 111 -13.02 23.64 15.34
N PRO A 112 -12.25 23.39 16.42
CA PRO A 112 -12.31 24.20 17.64
C PRO A 112 -11.87 25.67 17.40
N TYR A 113 -11.23 25.94 16.27
CA TYR A 113 -10.88 27.30 15.85
C TYR A 113 -11.98 27.92 14.99
N PRO A 114 -12.14 29.25 14.99
CA PRO A 114 -13.08 29.93 14.10
C PRO A 114 -12.82 29.57 12.63
N ALA A 115 -13.89 29.28 11.88
CA ALA A 115 -13.78 28.90 10.48
C ALA A 115 -13.04 29.96 9.66
N GLY A 116 -12.14 29.52 8.79
CA GLY A 116 -11.34 30.38 7.92
C GLY A 116 -10.09 31.01 8.58
N ILE A 117 -9.87 30.80 9.88
CA ILE A 117 -8.61 31.18 10.52
C ILE A 117 -7.49 30.25 10.08
N LYS A 118 -6.31 30.80 9.81
CA LYS A 118 -5.09 30.02 9.66
C LYS A 118 -4.76 29.34 10.98
N LEU A 119 -4.49 28.03 10.92
CA LEU A 119 -4.11 27.28 12.12
C LEU A 119 -2.75 27.75 12.66
N PRO A 120 -2.54 27.67 13.99
CA PRO A 120 -1.26 28.07 14.58
C PRO A 120 -0.10 27.21 14.06
N GLU A 121 1.11 27.74 14.17
CA GLU A 121 2.38 27.07 13.84
C GLU A 121 2.55 26.69 12.35
N ILE A 122 1.87 27.44 11.49
CA ILE A 122 1.90 27.21 10.05
C ILE A 122 3.31 27.33 9.47
N ASP A 123 4.10 28.25 10.02
CA ASP A 123 5.46 28.56 9.55
C ASP A 123 6.49 27.47 9.96
N SER A 124 6.13 26.55 10.85
CA SER A 124 6.97 25.43 11.27
C SER A 124 6.68 24.12 10.51
N ARG A 125 5.73 24.16 9.58
CA ARG A 125 5.34 22.95 8.81
C ARG A 125 6.30 22.71 7.67
N LEU A 126 6.48 21.42 7.38
CA LEU A 126 7.21 20.99 6.20
C LEU A 126 6.50 21.48 4.93
N SER A 127 7.28 21.87 3.93
CA SER A 127 6.74 22.21 2.62
C SER A 127 6.23 20.97 1.89
N CYS A 128 5.53 21.16 0.77
CA CYS A 128 5.11 20.03 -0.05
C CYS A 128 6.32 19.22 -0.55
N THR A 129 7.40 19.87 -0.95
CA THR A 129 8.61 19.21 -1.44
C THR A 129 9.41 18.53 -0.34
N ASP A 130 9.31 18.98 0.91
CA ASP A 130 9.90 18.26 2.05
C ASP A 130 9.18 16.94 2.29
N LEU A 131 7.85 16.91 2.16
CA LEU A 131 7.01 15.73 2.35
C LEU A 131 7.05 14.79 1.14
N TRP A 132 7.09 15.38 -0.04
CA TRP A 132 7.03 14.74 -1.34
C TRP A 132 8.14 15.25 -2.24
N PRO A 133 9.40 14.83 -2.01
CA PRO A 133 10.50 15.22 -2.88
C PRO A 133 10.20 14.87 -4.34
N PRO A 134 10.30 15.82 -5.28
CA PRO A 134 10.13 15.53 -6.69
C PRO A 134 11.26 14.63 -7.18
N VAL A 135 10.95 13.70 -8.06
CA VAL A 135 11.96 12.87 -8.75
C VAL A 135 12.59 13.74 -9.84
N LEU A 136 13.71 14.38 -9.52
CA LEU A 136 14.38 15.28 -10.45
C LEU A 136 15.03 14.50 -11.59
N ALA A 137 15.05 15.11 -12.76
CA ALA A 137 15.71 14.60 -13.95
C ALA A 137 16.96 15.46 -14.27
N GLU A 138 18.02 14.82 -14.72
CA GLU A 138 19.19 15.51 -15.23
C GLU A 138 18.87 16.22 -16.56
N ALA A 139 19.72 17.21 -16.94
CA ALA A 139 19.48 18.01 -18.15
C ALA A 139 19.57 17.20 -19.45
N ASP A 140 20.28 16.08 -19.41
CA ASP A 140 20.47 15.14 -20.53
C ASP A 140 19.66 13.86 -20.38
N ALA A 141 18.66 13.85 -19.48
CA ALA A 141 17.78 12.70 -19.27
C ALA A 141 17.03 12.33 -20.55
N GLU A 142 17.09 11.07 -20.93
CA GLU A 142 16.47 10.55 -22.15
C GLU A 142 15.07 9.99 -21.86
N GLU A 143 14.06 10.54 -22.51
CA GLU A 143 12.69 10.03 -22.43
C GLU A 143 12.58 8.66 -23.10
N ILE A 144 11.84 7.74 -22.48
CA ILE A 144 11.61 6.40 -23.03
C ILE A 144 10.20 5.89 -22.72
N GLY A 145 9.47 5.49 -23.75
CA GLY A 145 8.12 4.94 -23.59
C GLY A 145 7.15 5.94 -22.96
N LYS A 146 6.70 5.66 -21.74
CA LYS A 146 5.83 6.55 -20.96
C LYS A 146 6.58 7.46 -19.99
N TRP A 147 7.89 7.32 -19.94
CA TRP A 147 8.74 8.16 -19.09
C TRP A 147 9.09 9.42 -19.86
N THR A 148 8.70 10.57 -19.29
CA THR A 148 8.92 11.88 -19.88
C THR A 148 9.52 12.83 -18.85
N VAL A 149 10.11 13.93 -19.33
CA VAL A 149 10.69 14.97 -18.48
C VAL A 149 9.83 16.22 -18.58
N ILE A 150 9.41 16.75 -17.45
CA ILE A 150 8.62 17.98 -17.37
C ILE A 150 9.42 19.09 -16.71
N GLN A 151 9.28 20.30 -17.22
CA GLN A 151 9.89 21.48 -16.59
C GLN A 151 8.97 22.03 -15.51
N ARG A 152 9.49 22.17 -14.30
CA ARG A 152 8.81 22.79 -13.16
C ARG A 152 8.88 24.32 -13.27
N ARG A 153 7.99 25.04 -12.55
CA ARG A 153 7.98 26.53 -12.52
C ARG A 153 9.27 27.15 -11.94
N ASP A 154 10.00 26.38 -11.12
CA ASP A 154 11.31 26.73 -10.56
C ASP A 154 12.48 26.46 -11.51
N ALA A 155 12.18 26.10 -12.76
CA ALA A 155 13.10 25.75 -13.84
C ALA A 155 13.84 24.41 -13.65
N THR A 156 13.61 23.64 -12.58
CA THR A 156 14.12 22.29 -12.43
C THR A 156 13.38 21.33 -13.37
N LEU A 157 14.02 20.21 -13.70
CA LEU A 157 13.42 19.13 -14.48
C LEU A 157 12.98 18.01 -13.56
N GLN A 158 11.82 17.42 -13.84
CA GLN A 158 11.22 16.37 -13.04
C GLN A 158 10.75 15.22 -13.94
N TRP A 159 11.03 14.00 -13.53
CA TRP A 159 10.47 12.82 -14.17
C TRP A 159 8.95 12.74 -14.03
N ALA A 160 8.31 12.28 -15.09
CA ALA A 160 6.89 11.95 -15.11
C ALA A 160 6.69 10.59 -15.76
N TYR A 161 5.66 9.86 -15.34
CA TYR A 161 5.21 8.63 -16.00
C TYR A 161 3.77 8.79 -16.48
N ASP A 162 3.52 8.49 -17.75
CA ASP A 162 2.24 8.78 -18.41
C ASP A 162 1.81 10.24 -18.23
N GLU A 163 2.79 11.15 -18.31
CA GLU A 163 2.67 12.60 -18.07
C GLU A 163 2.34 13.00 -16.61
N GLN A 164 2.21 12.05 -15.68
CA GLN A 164 2.00 12.35 -14.26
C GLN A 164 3.33 12.62 -13.54
N PRO A 165 3.47 13.79 -12.87
CA PRO A 165 4.68 14.09 -12.11
C PRO A 165 4.99 13.02 -11.07
N LEU A 166 6.27 12.67 -10.92
CA LEU A 166 6.72 11.64 -9.99
C LEU A 166 7.36 12.24 -8.73
N TYR A 167 7.04 11.64 -7.60
CA TYR A 167 7.50 12.02 -6.28
C TYR A 167 7.99 10.83 -5.49
N LEU A 168 8.87 11.07 -4.53
CA LEU A 168 9.19 10.17 -3.44
C LEU A 168 8.32 10.51 -2.22
N SER A 169 8.37 9.66 -1.19
CA SER A 169 7.75 9.94 0.10
C SER A 169 8.81 9.94 1.20
N ILE A 170 8.80 10.93 2.10
CA ILE A 170 9.69 10.93 3.27
C ILE A 170 9.37 9.79 4.25
N ARG A 171 8.19 9.19 4.14
CA ARG A 171 7.76 8.07 4.98
C ARG A 171 8.40 6.75 4.60
N ASP A 172 8.82 6.61 3.35
CA ASP A 172 9.48 5.41 2.87
C ASP A 172 10.92 5.42 3.35
N GLN A 173 11.24 4.53 4.28
CA GLN A 173 12.54 4.46 4.93
C GLN A 173 13.41 3.34 4.34
N GLN A 174 12.78 2.27 3.83
CA GLN A 174 13.44 1.09 3.30
C GLN A 174 12.98 0.80 1.86
N PRO A 175 13.77 0.07 1.06
CA PRO A 175 13.34 -0.42 -0.24
C PRO A 175 12.02 -1.18 -0.15
N GLY A 176 11.11 -0.92 -1.09
CA GLY A 176 9.79 -1.56 -1.12
C GLY A 176 8.76 -0.99 -0.15
N ASP A 177 9.10 0.01 0.66
CA ASP A 177 8.11 0.73 1.47
C ASP A 177 7.09 1.45 0.56
N VAL A 178 5.82 1.42 0.98
CA VAL A 178 4.69 2.11 0.32
C VAL A 178 3.88 2.94 1.32
N GLN A 179 4.57 3.57 2.26
CA GLN A 179 3.97 4.35 3.35
C GLN A 179 3.47 5.72 2.88
N GLY A 180 3.88 6.19 1.70
CA GLY A 180 3.46 7.47 1.14
C GLY A 180 2.02 7.48 0.63
N GLY A 181 1.45 6.33 0.31
CA GLY A 181 0.10 6.25 -0.22
C GLY A 181 -0.29 4.82 -0.55
N SER A 182 -1.50 4.62 -1.01
CA SER A 182 -2.01 3.29 -1.30
C SER A 182 -2.90 3.30 -2.54
N ARG A 183 -2.86 2.24 -3.32
CA ARG A 183 -3.83 1.93 -4.38
C ARG A 183 -5.16 1.43 -3.81
N ARG A 184 -5.21 1.17 -2.51
CA ARG A 184 -6.44 0.74 -1.84
C ARG A 184 -7.43 1.89 -1.77
N ARG A 185 -8.66 1.60 -2.08
CA ARG A 185 -9.77 2.53 -1.89
C ARG A 185 -10.37 2.29 -0.52
N TYR A 186 -10.28 3.24 0.36
CA TYR A 186 -10.97 3.22 1.64
C TYR A 186 -12.37 3.81 1.44
N GLY A 187 -13.41 2.96 1.42
CA GLY A 187 -14.81 3.42 1.43
C GLY A 187 -15.24 4.41 0.34
N GLY A 188 -14.34 4.76 -0.57
CA GLY A 188 -14.46 5.75 -1.62
C GLY A 188 -13.09 6.17 -2.11
N ASP A 189 -13.02 6.75 -3.31
CA ASP A 189 -11.79 7.37 -3.80
C ASP A 189 -11.42 8.52 -2.87
N SER A 190 -10.33 8.40 -2.13
CA SER A 190 -9.75 9.58 -1.46
C SER A 190 -8.94 10.36 -2.50
N PRO A 191 -9.46 11.49 -2.99
CA PRO A 191 -8.79 12.30 -3.99
C PRO A 191 -7.57 13.03 -3.43
N ALA A 192 -7.35 12.94 -2.13
CA ALA A 192 -6.26 13.61 -1.44
C ALA A 192 -4.98 12.76 -1.34
N MET A 193 -5.01 11.50 -1.78
CA MET A 193 -3.87 10.60 -1.60
C MET A 193 -3.06 10.44 -2.88
N ARG A 194 -1.76 10.47 -2.74
CA ARG A 194 -0.84 10.00 -3.77
C ARG A 194 -0.89 8.49 -3.83
N VAL A 195 -0.62 7.95 -5.02
CA VAL A 195 -0.67 6.51 -5.28
C VAL A 195 0.67 6.02 -5.82
N PRO A 196 1.13 4.84 -5.39
CA PRO A 196 2.31 4.22 -5.98
C PRO A 196 2.12 4.00 -7.48
N VAL A 197 3.13 4.33 -8.26
CA VAL A 197 3.16 4.10 -9.71
C VAL A 197 3.92 2.80 -9.99
N GLY A 198 3.47 2.03 -10.96
CA GLY A 198 4.15 0.77 -11.33
C GLY A 198 3.82 0.31 -12.74
N PRO A 199 4.48 -0.76 -13.18
CA PRO A 199 4.21 -1.33 -14.48
C PRO A 199 2.78 -1.86 -14.56
N PRO A 200 2.21 -1.94 -15.77
CA PRO A 200 0.89 -2.55 -15.95
C PRO A 200 0.90 -4.02 -15.56
N SER A 201 -0.08 -4.47 -14.81
CA SER A 201 -0.26 -5.89 -14.48
C SER A 201 -0.45 -6.73 -15.74
N LEU A 202 0.00 -7.97 -15.72
CA LEU A 202 -0.15 -8.92 -16.82
C LEU A 202 -1.54 -9.55 -16.77
N LEU A 203 -2.52 -8.85 -17.32
CA LEU A 203 -3.92 -9.27 -17.35
C LEU A 203 -4.43 -9.44 -18.76
N PRO A 204 -5.25 -10.48 -19.02
CA PRO A 204 -6.08 -10.53 -20.22
C PRO A 204 -7.13 -9.41 -20.21
N PRO A 205 -7.62 -9.00 -21.39
CA PRO A 205 -8.74 -8.07 -21.48
C PRO A 205 -9.98 -8.59 -20.74
N GLY A 206 -10.69 -7.71 -20.05
CA GLY A 206 -11.88 -8.05 -19.26
C GLY A 206 -11.61 -8.32 -17.79
N PHE A 207 -10.35 -8.23 -17.36
CA PHE A 207 -9.95 -8.34 -15.96
C PHE A 207 -9.34 -7.06 -15.43
N ALA A 208 -9.47 -6.90 -14.12
CA ALA A 208 -8.86 -5.82 -13.34
C ALA A 208 -8.35 -6.36 -12.00
N ILE A 209 -7.48 -5.60 -11.34
CA ILE A 209 -7.01 -5.92 -9.99
C ILE A 209 -7.46 -4.83 -9.05
N LYS A 210 -8.00 -5.25 -7.91
CA LYS A 210 -8.37 -4.38 -6.81
C LYS A 210 -7.45 -4.62 -5.63
N SER A 211 -6.71 -3.60 -5.19
CA SER A 211 -5.98 -3.67 -3.93
C SER A 211 -6.98 -3.64 -2.76
N THR A 212 -6.88 -4.62 -1.89
CA THR A 212 -7.71 -4.78 -0.70
C THR A 212 -6.83 -4.99 0.53
N SER A 213 -7.41 -5.04 1.71
CA SER A 213 -6.68 -5.36 2.94
C SER A 213 -6.23 -6.82 3.03
N ILE A 214 -6.79 -7.70 2.18
CA ILE A 214 -6.49 -9.14 2.16
C ILE A 214 -5.72 -9.56 0.91
N GLY A 215 -5.23 -8.61 0.12
CA GLY A 215 -4.41 -8.86 -1.05
C GLY A 215 -4.87 -8.11 -2.30
N ARG A 216 -4.25 -8.43 -3.41
CA ARG A 216 -4.54 -7.89 -4.74
C ARG A 216 -5.56 -8.78 -5.43
N MET A 217 -6.85 -8.49 -5.22
CA MET A 217 -7.97 -9.30 -5.69
C MET A 217 -8.17 -9.17 -7.19
N LEU A 218 -8.30 -10.30 -7.87
CA LEU A 218 -8.72 -10.34 -9.26
C LEU A 218 -10.22 -10.08 -9.38
N THR A 219 -10.58 -9.20 -10.29
CA THR A 219 -11.97 -8.86 -10.62
C THR A 219 -12.19 -8.84 -12.12
N SER A 220 -13.44 -8.87 -12.56
CA SER A 220 -13.78 -8.47 -13.91
C SER A 220 -13.59 -6.95 -14.09
N ASP A 221 -13.55 -6.46 -15.32
CA ASP A 221 -13.55 -5.03 -15.67
C ASP A 221 -14.82 -4.29 -15.19
N LYS A 222 -15.84 -5.05 -14.79
CA LYS A 222 -17.09 -4.54 -14.18
C LYS A 222 -17.05 -4.55 -12.64
N ASN A 223 -15.89 -4.84 -12.05
CA ASN A 223 -15.68 -4.99 -10.62
C ASN A 223 -16.43 -6.18 -9.96
N GLU A 224 -16.81 -7.20 -10.73
CA GLU A 224 -17.31 -8.45 -10.18
C GLU A 224 -16.14 -9.25 -9.63
N SER A 225 -16.26 -9.82 -8.44
CA SER A 225 -15.23 -10.69 -7.86
C SER A 225 -15.07 -11.97 -8.66
N VAL A 226 -13.83 -12.41 -8.81
CA VAL A 226 -13.49 -13.67 -9.49
C VAL A 226 -13.14 -14.73 -8.45
N TYR A 227 -13.63 -15.93 -8.71
CA TYR A 227 -13.50 -17.09 -7.83
C TYR A 227 -12.91 -18.29 -8.57
N SER A 228 -12.33 -19.20 -7.80
CA SER A 228 -11.93 -20.54 -8.23
C SER A 228 -12.55 -21.59 -7.33
N PHE A 229 -12.70 -22.81 -7.85
CA PHE A 229 -13.20 -23.96 -7.10
C PHE A 229 -12.07 -24.95 -6.81
N GLU A 230 -11.97 -25.44 -5.58
CA GLU A 230 -10.86 -26.28 -5.13
C GLU A 230 -10.77 -27.62 -5.88
N ASP A 231 -11.91 -28.21 -6.26
CA ASP A 231 -11.99 -29.48 -6.99
C ASP A 231 -11.70 -29.37 -8.49
N ASP A 232 -11.57 -28.14 -9.02
CA ASP A 232 -11.24 -27.92 -10.42
C ASP A 232 -9.75 -28.13 -10.70
N THR A 233 -9.44 -28.54 -11.93
CA THR A 233 -8.07 -28.62 -12.45
C THR A 233 -7.89 -27.73 -13.67
N ALA A 234 -6.67 -27.54 -14.15
CA ALA A 234 -6.39 -26.71 -15.32
C ALA A 234 -7.16 -27.14 -16.59
N THR A 235 -7.58 -28.40 -16.65
CA THR A 235 -8.21 -29.00 -17.85
C THR A 235 -9.57 -29.64 -17.58
N SER A 236 -10.11 -29.48 -16.38
CA SER A 236 -11.42 -30.01 -16.01
C SER A 236 -12.11 -29.16 -14.97
N SER A 237 -13.44 -29.14 -15.02
CA SER A 237 -14.26 -28.45 -14.05
C SER A 237 -15.22 -29.42 -13.38
N ALA A 238 -15.26 -29.42 -12.04
CA ALA A 238 -16.24 -30.11 -11.23
C ALA A 238 -17.54 -29.31 -11.06
N CYS A 239 -17.53 -28.02 -11.44
CA CYS A 239 -18.72 -27.16 -11.39
C CYS A 239 -19.63 -27.41 -12.60
N GLU A 240 -20.59 -28.33 -12.47
CA GLU A 240 -21.58 -28.68 -13.49
C GLU A 240 -23.02 -28.52 -12.99
N SER A 241 -23.97 -28.54 -13.92
CA SER A 241 -25.42 -28.61 -13.64
C SER A 241 -25.91 -27.72 -12.49
N LYS A 242 -26.04 -28.29 -11.26
CA LYS A 242 -26.52 -27.57 -10.07
C LYS A 242 -25.59 -26.45 -9.63
N CYS A 243 -24.28 -26.61 -9.81
CA CYS A 243 -23.29 -25.60 -9.50
C CYS A 243 -23.52 -24.34 -10.34
N LEU A 244 -23.79 -24.49 -11.63
CA LEU A 244 -24.05 -23.40 -12.57
C LEU A 244 -25.29 -22.58 -12.24
N ALA A 245 -26.13 -23.01 -11.30
CA ALA A 245 -27.25 -22.21 -10.81
C ALA A 245 -26.80 -21.01 -9.97
N ASN A 246 -25.59 -21.07 -9.39
CA ASN A 246 -25.03 -19.98 -8.56
C ASN A 246 -23.73 -19.40 -9.14
N TRP A 247 -23.07 -20.14 -10.02
CA TRP A 247 -21.76 -19.78 -10.55
C TRP A 247 -21.77 -19.62 -12.06
N ARG A 248 -21.12 -18.59 -12.55
CA ARG A 248 -20.96 -18.34 -13.98
C ARG A 248 -19.51 -18.50 -14.37
N PRO A 249 -19.15 -19.45 -15.27
CA PRO A 249 -17.81 -19.55 -15.82
C PRO A 249 -17.40 -18.24 -16.51
N VAL A 250 -16.16 -17.80 -16.30
CA VAL A 250 -15.60 -16.64 -16.98
C VAL A 250 -15.12 -17.07 -18.36
N VAL A 251 -15.98 -16.85 -19.36
CA VAL A 251 -15.73 -17.27 -20.75
C VAL A 251 -14.63 -16.43 -21.38
N ALA A 252 -13.69 -17.08 -22.04
CA ALA A 252 -12.64 -16.43 -22.80
C ALA A 252 -13.08 -16.15 -24.26
N PRO A 253 -12.65 -15.05 -24.86
CA PRO A 253 -12.87 -14.81 -26.30
C PRO A 253 -12.25 -15.93 -27.15
N ALA A 254 -12.85 -16.23 -28.31
CA ALA A 254 -12.38 -17.29 -29.20
C ALA A 254 -10.93 -17.13 -29.70
N LEU A 255 -10.41 -15.89 -29.70
CA LEU A 255 -9.05 -15.57 -30.10
C LEU A 255 -8.09 -15.39 -28.88
N ALA A 256 -8.56 -15.71 -27.67
CA ALA A 256 -7.70 -15.69 -26.49
C ALA A 256 -6.51 -16.65 -26.64
N ARG A 257 -5.43 -16.35 -25.96
CA ARG A 257 -4.20 -17.15 -25.92
C ARG A 257 -3.72 -17.24 -24.49
N ASP A 258 -3.00 -18.30 -24.20
CA ASP A 258 -2.26 -18.43 -22.95
C ASP A 258 -1.21 -17.33 -22.83
N GLN A 259 -1.05 -16.79 -21.62
CA GLN A 259 -0.04 -15.77 -21.31
C GLN A 259 0.34 -15.82 -19.83
N GLY A 260 1.62 -16.01 -19.51
CA GLY A 260 2.09 -16.09 -18.12
C GLY A 260 1.32 -17.13 -17.31
N GLU A 261 0.70 -16.73 -16.22
CA GLU A 261 -0.09 -17.60 -15.33
C GLU A 261 -1.52 -17.89 -15.84
N TRP A 262 -1.86 -17.39 -17.02
CA TRP A 262 -3.18 -17.52 -17.64
C TRP A 262 -3.17 -18.58 -18.72
N SER A 263 -4.15 -19.48 -18.69
CA SER A 263 -4.38 -20.49 -19.72
C SER A 263 -5.87 -20.63 -20.06
N LEU A 264 -6.17 -21.49 -21.01
CA LEU A 264 -7.52 -21.71 -21.50
C LEU A 264 -7.96 -23.14 -21.29
N PHE A 265 -9.20 -23.33 -20.86
CA PHE A 265 -9.87 -24.62 -20.74
C PHE A 265 -11.09 -24.66 -21.66
N GLU A 266 -11.16 -25.65 -22.56
CA GLU A 266 -12.33 -25.88 -23.39
C GLU A 266 -13.40 -26.62 -22.59
N ARG A 267 -14.36 -25.86 -22.03
CA ARG A 267 -15.43 -26.40 -21.19
C ARG A 267 -16.47 -27.22 -21.98
N SER A 268 -16.74 -26.81 -23.19
CA SER A 268 -17.58 -27.51 -24.17
C SER A 268 -17.15 -27.08 -25.57
N PRO A 269 -17.54 -27.83 -26.63
CA PRO A 269 -17.09 -27.51 -27.97
C PRO A 269 -17.25 -26.03 -28.35
N GLY A 270 -16.13 -25.35 -28.59
CA GLY A 270 -16.07 -23.93 -28.96
C GLY A 270 -16.25 -22.94 -27.81
N VAL A 271 -16.41 -23.40 -26.55
CA VAL A 271 -16.53 -22.53 -25.37
C VAL A 271 -15.27 -22.61 -24.52
N LEU A 272 -14.44 -21.59 -24.61
CA LEU A 272 -13.22 -21.45 -23.81
C LEU A 272 -13.53 -20.72 -22.51
N GLN A 273 -12.97 -21.21 -21.41
CA GLN A 273 -13.03 -20.60 -20.07
C GLN A 273 -11.63 -20.18 -19.66
N TRP A 274 -11.50 -19.02 -19.03
CA TRP A 274 -10.24 -18.58 -18.47
C TRP A 274 -9.84 -19.42 -17.26
N VAL A 275 -8.56 -19.73 -17.23
CA VAL A 275 -7.86 -20.44 -16.15
C VAL A 275 -6.73 -19.54 -15.64
N PHE A 276 -6.63 -19.37 -14.33
CA PHE A 276 -5.52 -18.67 -13.69
C PHE A 276 -4.84 -19.58 -12.68
N ARG A 277 -3.51 -19.71 -12.77
CA ARG A 277 -2.70 -20.60 -11.92
C ARG A 277 -3.29 -22.02 -11.83
N GLY A 278 -3.72 -22.56 -12.95
CA GLY A 278 -4.27 -23.91 -13.05
C GLY A 278 -5.69 -24.10 -12.53
N LYS A 279 -6.41 -23.02 -12.21
CA LYS A 279 -7.82 -23.06 -11.75
C LYS A 279 -8.74 -22.30 -12.71
N PRO A 280 -9.81 -22.95 -13.24
CA PRO A 280 -10.88 -22.29 -13.97
C PRO A 280 -11.55 -21.17 -13.14
N LEU A 281 -11.91 -20.09 -13.82
CA LEU A 281 -12.42 -18.89 -13.18
C LEU A 281 -13.94 -18.75 -13.31
N TYR A 282 -14.55 -18.20 -12.25
CA TYR A 282 -15.99 -18.00 -12.15
C TYR A 282 -16.32 -16.63 -11.53
N THR A 283 -17.57 -16.18 -11.75
CA THR A 283 -18.22 -15.14 -10.96
C THR A 283 -19.40 -15.73 -10.20
N HIS A 284 -19.74 -15.17 -9.03
CA HIS A 284 -20.84 -15.62 -8.21
C HIS A 284 -22.10 -14.81 -8.53
N LEU A 285 -23.21 -15.48 -8.88
CA LEU A 285 -24.44 -14.82 -9.32
C LEU A 285 -25.18 -14.04 -8.22
N ARG A 286 -24.85 -14.28 -6.95
CA ARG A 286 -25.46 -13.63 -5.81
C ARG A 286 -24.64 -12.52 -5.20
N ASP A 287 -23.47 -12.23 -5.75
CA ASP A 287 -22.68 -11.08 -5.30
C ASP A 287 -23.50 -9.80 -5.46
N GLN A 288 -23.76 -9.11 -4.35
CA GLN A 288 -24.61 -7.92 -4.32
C GLN A 288 -23.79 -6.63 -4.44
N SER A 289 -22.49 -6.72 -4.20
CA SER A 289 -21.58 -5.59 -4.24
C SER A 289 -20.36 -5.87 -5.10
N SER A 290 -19.75 -4.83 -5.60
CA SER A 290 -18.42 -4.94 -6.20
C SER A 290 -17.42 -5.43 -5.16
N TRP A 291 -16.50 -6.28 -5.60
CA TRP A 291 -15.44 -6.88 -4.75
C TRP A 291 -15.97 -7.72 -3.59
N SER A 292 -17.12 -8.37 -3.80
CA SER A 292 -17.74 -9.25 -2.81
C SER A 292 -16.82 -10.40 -2.42
N LEU A 293 -16.93 -10.82 -1.16
CA LEU A 293 -16.32 -12.06 -0.65
C LEU A 293 -17.36 -13.15 -0.41
N GLU A 294 -18.64 -12.87 -0.67
CA GLU A 294 -19.76 -13.76 -0.33
C GLU A 294 -19.66 -15.13 -1.00
N GLY A 295 -19.07 -15.20 -2.20
CA GLY A 295 -18.87 -16.48 -2.87
C GLY A 295 -17.94 -17.42 -2.09
N SER A 296 -16.96 -16.89 -1.35
CA SER A 296 -16.03 -17.69 -0.55
C SER A 296 -16.66 -18.27 0.74
N ASP A 297 -17.89 -17.89 1.08
CA ASP A 297 -18.65 -18.54 2.14
C ASP A 297 -19.17 -19.94 1.69
N SER A 298 -19.14 -20.22 0.39
CA SER A 298 -19.50 -21.52 -0.16
C SER A 298 -18.31 -22.49 -0.04
N PRO A 299 -18.51 -23.72 0.47
CA PRO A 299 -17.42 -24.68 0.64
C PRO A 299 -16.64 -24.95 -0.65
N GLY A 300 -15.33 -24.92 -0.58
CA GLY A 300 -14.41 -25.14 -1.69
C GLY A 300 -14.28 -23.98 -2.69
N TRP A 301 -14.92 -22.84 -2.44
CA TRP A 301 -14.81 -21.66 -3.29
C TRP A 301 -13.93 -20.58 -2.66
N HIS A 302 -13.05 -20.01 -3.46
CA HIS A 302 -12.08 -19.01 -3.01
C HIS A 302 -12.05 -17.81 -3.94
N ASN A 303 -11.99 -16.60 -3.39
CA ASN A 303 -11.64 -15.43 -4.18
C ASN A 303 -10.23 -15.61 -4.77
N VAL A 304 -10.03 -15.14 -5.98
CA VAL A 304 -8.74 -15.23 -6.65
C VAL A 304 -7.95 -13.94 -6.39
N PHE A 305 -6.71 -14.12 -5.95
CA PHE A 305 -5.76 -13.02 -5.75
C PHE A 305 -4.57 -13.22 -6.70
N THR A 306 -4.10 -12.11 -7.28
CA THR A 306 -2.84 -12.10 -8.04
C THR A 306 -1.64 -12.02 -7.11
N GLN A 307 -1.87 -11.47 -5.92
CA GLN A 307 -0.90 -11.39 -4.83
C GLN A 307 -1.66 -11.35 -3.50
N ASP A 308 -1.30 -12.23 -2.58
CA ASP A 308 -1.86 -12.25 -1.24
C ASP A 308 -1.38 -11.03 -0.43
N ALA A 309 -2.13 -10.67 0.60
CA ALA A 309 -1.63 -9.71 1.58
C ALA A 309 -0.45 -10.31 2.34
N PRO A 310 0.52 -9.50 2.75
CA PRO A 310 1.56 -9.96 3.67
C PRO A 310 0.92 -10.57 4.92
N SER A 311 1.55 -11.61 5.45
CA SER A 311 1.17 -12.17 6.73
C SER A 311 1.28 -11.09 7.82
N TYR A 312 0.35 -11.09 8.75
CA TYR A 312 0.45 -10.22 9.91
C TYR A 312 1.47 -10.77 10.91
N PRO A 313 2.12 -9.90 11.71
CA PRO A 313 3.07 -10.33 12.74
C PRO A 313 2.44 -11.33 13.71
N GLU A 314 3.23 -12.25 14.28
CA GLU A 314 2.79 -13.28 15.23
C GLU A 314 2.06 -12.74 16.47
N SER A 315 2.30 -11.47 16.81
CA SER A 315 1.60 -10.76 17.88
C SER A 315 0.12 -10.49 17.61
N PHE A 316 -0.33 -10.72 16.36
CA PHE A 316 -1.72 -10.52 15.96
C PHE A 316 -2.37 -11.84 15.59
N THR A 317 -3.68 -11.91 15.75
CA THR A 317 -4.51 -13.06 15.38
C THR A 317 -5.72 -12.61 14.58
N GLN A 318 -6.32 -13.53 13.86
CA GLN A 318 -7.62 -13.29 13.22
C GLN A 318 -8.72 -13.93 14.06
N GLN A 319 -9.74 -13.17 14.38
CA GLN A 319 -10.86 -13.63 15.22
C GLN A 319 -12.18 -13.47 14.46
N PRO A 320 -13.08 -14.47 14.54
CA PRO A 320 -14.43 -14.34 14.01
C PRO A 320 -15.25 -13.34 14.84
N SER A 321 -16.02 -12.51 14.19
CA SER A 321 -16.94 -11.57 14.82
C SER A 321 -18.25 -11.47 14.02
N LEU A 322 -19.24 -10.75 14.55
CA LEU A 322 -20.48 -10.45 13.82
C LEU A 322 -20.23 -9.57 12.57
N ALA A 323 -19.10 -8.88 12.51
CA ALA A 323 -18.70 -8.07 11.36
C ALA A 323 -17.76 -8.85 10.39
N GLY A 324 -17.69 -10.17 10.49
CA GLY A 324 -16.75 -11.02 9.80
C GLY A 324 -15.45 -11.21 10.60
N ASN A 325 -14.39 -11.67 9.92
CA ASN A 325 -13.09 -11.84 10.57
C ASN A 325 -12.43 -10.49 10.81
N VAL A 326 -12.01 -10.26 12.05
CA VAL A 326 -11.34 -9.04 12.50
C VAL A 326 -9.92 -9.35 12.98
N LEU A 327 -9.04 -8.37 12.84
CA LEU A 327 -7.70 -8.46 13.41
C LEU A 327 -7.77 -8.25 14.92
N ALA A 328 -7.08 -9.07 15.68
CA ALA A 328 -7.00 -9.01 17.13
C ALA A 328 -5.55 -9.13 17.62
N ASP A 329 -5.28 -8.68 18.83
CA ASP A 329 -4.00 -8.93 19.48
C ASP A 329 -3.88 -10.40 19.94
N SER A 330 -2.73 -10.78 20.48
CA SER A 330 -2.47 -12.14 20.98
C SER A 330 -3.39 -12.56 22.13
N SER A 331 -4.07 -11.62 22.78
CA SER A 331 -5.07 -11.88 23.83
C SER A 331 -6.50 -12.01 23.29
N GLY A 332 -6.68 -11.86 21.98
CA GLY A 332 -7.97 -11.92 21.28
C GLY A 332 -8.78 -10.61 21.32
N LYS A 333 -8.18 -9.48 21.73
CA LYS A 333 -8.83 -8.18 21.70
C LYS A 333 -8.80 -7.62 20.28
N THR A 334 -9.95 -7.23 19.78
CA THR A 334 -10.11 -6.62 18.45
C THR A 334 -9.28 -5.35 18.33
N ILE A 335 -8.55 -5.23 17.25
CA ILE A 335 -7.80 -4.04 16.90
C ILE A 335 -8.67 -3.12 16.06
N TYR A 336 -8.74 -1.88 16.45
CA TYR A 336 -9.47 -0.84 15.76
C TYR A 336 -8.49 0.13 15.11
N ARG A 337 -8.81 0.55 13.90
CA ARG A 337 -8.11 1.63 13.22
C ARG A 337 -8.95 2.88 13.28
N TYR A 338 -8.38 3.96 13.77
CA TYR A 338 -9.01 5.26 13.66
C TYR A 338 -8.85 5.82 12.23
N ASN A 339 -9.95 6.14 11.60
CA ASN A 339 -9.99 6.71 10.24
C ASN A 339 -10.18 8.22 10.36
N CYS A 340 -9.09 8.94 10.29
CA CYS A 340 -9.10 10.38 10.45
C CYS A 340 -9.84 11.16 9.36
N GLY A 341 -9.94 10.63 8.17
CA GLY A 341 -10.55 11.33 7.03
C GLY A 341 -12.04 11.58 7.17
N GLU A 342 -12.73 10.88 8.08
CA GLU A 342 -14.19 10.99 8.26
C GLU A 342 -14.57 12.02 9.33
N ASP A 343 -13.69 12.27 10.30
CA ASP A 343 -13.96 13.14 11.45
C ASP A 343 -13.23 14.49 11.38
N THR A 344 -12.34 14.68 10.43
CA THR A 344 -11.54 15.89 10.35
C THR A 344 -12.26 16.97 9.63
N ALA A 345 -12.76 17.89 10.39
CA ALA A 345 -13.26 19.15 9.90
C ALA A 345 -12.16 20.07 9.34
N ASP A 346 -10.91 19.79 9.63
CA ASP A 346 -9.77 20.65 9.29
C ASP A 346 -8.99 20.19 8.06
N GLN A 347 -9.43 19.17 7.38
CA GLN A 347 -8.97 18.72 6.05
C GLN A 347 -7.52 18.24 5.93
N LEU A 348 -6.76 18.15 7.02
CA LEU A 348 -5.50 17.42 7.03
C LEU A 348 -5.80 15.93 7.31
N ALA A 349 -5.20 15.04 6.53
CA ALA A 349 -5.24 13.62 6.89
C ALA A 349 -4.48 13.40 8.19
N CYS A 350 -4.96 12.51 9.07
CA CYS A 350 -4.27 12.17 10.32
C CYS A 350 -2.88 11.57 10.12
N ASP A 351 -2.62 11.09 8.95
CA ASP A 351 -1.33 10.58 8.55
C ASP A 351 -0.40 11.65 7.97
N HIS A 352 -0.84 12.91 7.96
CA HIS A 352 0.02 14.03 7.63
C HIS A 352 1.07 14.21 8.74
N PRO A 353 2.34 14.51 8.44
CA PRO A 353 3.39 14.69 9.45
C PRO A 353 3.07 15.71 10.53
N ASP A 354 2.25 16.71 10.20
CA ASP A 354 1.80 17.77 11.12
C ASP A 354 0.51 17.43 11.88
N ASP A 355 -0.10 16.28 11.66
CA ASP A 355 -1.38 15.89 12.26
C ASP A 355 -1.32 15.94 13.79
N THR A 356 -0.18 15.55 14.35
CA THR A 356 0.03 15.44 15.79
C THR A 356 -0.19 16.76 16.54
N GLN A 357 -0.03 17.89 15.88
CA GLN A 357 -0.21 19.22 16.50
C GLN A 357 -1.61 19.77 16.27
N VAL A 358 -2.16 19.60 15.08
CA VAL A 358 -3.41 20.24 14.67
C VAL A 358 -4.63 19.41 15.06
N TYR A 359 -4.53 18.08 15.00
CA TYR A 359 -5.67 17.19 15.21
C TYR A 359 -5.78 16.57 16.59
N ARG A 360 -4.77 16.67 17.42
CA ARG A 360 -4.85 16.17 18.81
C ARG A 360 -6.05 16.73 19.57
N LEU A 361 -6.56 17.88 19.20
CA LEU A 361 -7.74 18.50 19.81
C LEU A 361 -9.06 17.91 19.30
N ALA A 362 -9.09 17.46 18.04
CA ALA A 362 -10.28 16.88 17.40
C ALA A 362 -10.39 15.38 17.59
N MET A 363 -9.28 14.71 17.87
CA MET A 363 -9.21 13.26 18.05
C MET A 363 -9.43 12.82 19.50
N CYS A 364 -9.19 11.57 19.74
CA CYS A 364 -9.32 10.90 21.01
C CYS A 364 -8.72 11.72 22.15
N GLY A 365 -9.54 12.06 23.15
CA GLY A 365 -9.13 12.74 24.37
C GLY A 365 -8.82 14.24 24.24
N ALA A 366 -9.19 14.89 23.14
CA ALA A 366 -8.96 16.32 22.93
C ALA A 366 -7.50 16.75 23.18
N GLY A 367 -6.56 15.98 22.66
CA GLY A 367 -5.12 16.21 22.83
C GLY A 367 -4.50 15.59 24.08
N ASP A 368 -5.30 14.98 24.95
CA ASP A 368 -4.81 14.23 26.10
C ASP A 368 -4.71 12.74 25.76
N ALA A 369 -3.50 12.29 25.45
CA ALA A 369 -3.24 10.89 25.10
C ALA A 369 -3.63 9.91 26.21
N LEU A 370 -3.55 10.30 27.49
CA LEU A 370 -3.94 9.43 28.62
C LEU A 370 -5.45 9.22 28.66
N LYS A 371 -6.24 10.24 28.38
CA LYS A 371 -7.69 10.09 28.26
C LYS A 371 -8.09 9.20 27.09
N CYS A 372 -7.37 9.28 25.98
CA CYS A 372 -7.58 8.39 24.88
C CYS A 372 -7.34 6.94 25.29
N LEU A 373 -6.21 6.64 25.93
CA LEU A 373 -5.85 5.31 26.38
C LEU A 373 -6.78 4.71 27.44
N GLN A 374 -7.57 5.52 28.13
CA GLN A 374 -8.60 5.03 29.07
C GLN A 374 -9.79 4.40 28.35
N HIS A 375 -10.04 4.75 27.10
CA HIS A 375 -11.18 4.29 26.31
C HIS A 375 -10.77 3.30 25.20
N TRP A 376 -9.50 3.37 24.76
CA TRP A 376 -8.90 2.57 23.69
C TRP A 376 -7.58 1.90 24.19
#